data_a69cfe9f08e992963ca57cb7af4d5423
#
_entry.id   a69cfe9f08e992963ca57cb7af4d5423
#
_cell.length_a   1.000
_cell.length_b   1.000
_cell.length_c   1.000
_cell.angle_alpha   90.00
_cell.angle_beta   90.00
_cell.angle_gamma   90.00
#
_symmetry.space_group_name_H-M   'P 1'
#
loop_
_entity.id
_entity.type
_entity.pdbx_description
1 polymer ?
#
loop_
_entity_poly.entity_id
_entity_poly.type
_entity_poly.pdbx_seq_one_letter_code
_entity_poly.pdbx_strand_id
1 'polypeptide(L)'
;MQNKDIGLLEKNIGYTFKDKRYLKDALTHSSYANEMKTKKITAVSNERLEFLGDAVLSIVTSEYLFDRYAELPEGDLTHMRAALVQSQALAGYAREIGLGDFLYLGHGEEKNRDQQSILEDAFEALLAAIYLDAEPCGLEKVRELILPIIKRQLAKNDVEMRHSDAKTELQQLTQVSDGATPTYKVISESGPDHAKTFEVEVRLNSNVIGHGKGKSKREAEQNAAKEALILFGTLE
;
A
#
# COMPACT_ATOMS: atom_id res chain seq x y z
N MET A 1 -33.11 3.85 9.08
CA MET A 1 -31.75 4.45 8.93
C MET A 1 -30.98 4.11 10.19
N GLN A 2 -29.94 3.31 10.12
CA GLN A 2 -29.03 3.18 11.25
C GLN A 2 -28.39 4.55 11.47
N ASN A 3 -28.55 5.09 12.68
CA ASN A 3 -27.91 6.32 13.09
C ASN A 3 -26.42 5.98 13.31
N LYS A 4 -25.63 6.11 12.25
CA LYS A 4 -24.18 5.87 12.33
C LYS A 4 -23.55 7.03 13.10
N ASP A 5 -22.74 6.69 14.09
CA ASP A 5 -22.02 7.70 14.88
C ASP A 5 -20.87 8.30 14.04
N ILE A 6 -21.24 9.27 13.18
CA ILE A 6 -20.29 9.99 12.32
C ILE A 6 -19.20 10.67 13.18
N GLY A 7 -19.51 11.07 14.42
CA GLY A 7 -18.54 11.65 15.34
C GLY A 7 -17.42 10.70 15.72
N LEU A 8 -17.69 9.39 15.74
CA LEU A 8 -16.65 8.37 15.95
C LEU A 8 -15.69 8.32 14.77
N LEU A 9 -16.20 8.36 13.53
CA LEU A 9 -15.33 8.40 12.34
C LEU A 9 -14.46 9.66 12.34
N GLU A 10 -15.03 10.83 12.63
CA GLU A 10 -14.28 12.09 12.73
C GLU A 10 -13.16 12.01 13.77
N LYS A 11 -13.41 11.34 14.89
CA LYS A 11 -12.38 11.06 15.89
C LYS A 11 -11.30 10.15 15.37
N ASN A 12 -11.65 9.07 14.62
CA ASN A 12 -10.70 8.12 14.08
C ASN A 12 -9.77 8.76 13.04
N ILE A 13 -10.29 9.69 12.24
CA ILE A 13 -9.52 10.40 11.20
C ILE A 13 -8.84 11.68 11.70
N GLY A 14 -9.16 12.13 12.92
CA GLY A 14 -8.62 13.37 13.50
C GLY A 14 -9.10 14.65 12.82
N TYR A 15 -10.23 14.59 12.08
CA TYR A 15 -10.79 15.73 11.36
C TYR A 15 -12.28 15.87 11.61
N THR A 16 -12.72 17.08 11.96
CA THR A 16 -14.14 17.41 12.15
C THR A 16 -14.63 18.27 10.99
N PHE A 17 -15.60 17.76 10.22
CA PHE A 17 -16.16 18.47 9.07
C PHE A 17 -16.96 19.70 9.47
N LYS A 18 -16.72 20.80 8.78
CA LYS A 18 -17.52 22.04 8.85
C LYS A 18 -18.88 21.82 8.19
N ASP A 19 -18.87 21.18 7.02
CA ASP A 19 -20.06 20.77 6.28
C ASP A 19 -20.16 19.24 6.20
N LYS A 20 -21.07 18.69 7.02
CA LYS A 20 -21.30 17.23 7.08
C LYS A 20 -21.82 16.63 5.78
N ARG A 21 -22.23 17.45 4.81
CA ARG A 21 -22.66 16.95 3.49
C ARG A 21 -21.51 16.29 2.76
N TYR A 22 -20.30 16.86 2.78
CA TYR A 22 -19.12 16.26 2.17
C TYR A 22 -18.84 14.86 2.73
N LEU A 23 -18.87 14.71 4.06
CA LEU A 23 -18.66 13.41 4.68
C LEU A 23 -19.77 12.42 4.31
N LYS A 24 -21.03 12.86 4.33
CA LYS A 24 -22.15 12.01 3.97
C LYS A 24 -22.05 11.53 2.52
N ASP A 25 -21.70 12.40 1.58
CA ASP A 25 -21.57 12.07 0.17
C ASP A 25 -20.38 11.08 -0.03
N ALA A 26 -19.24 11.31 0.64
CA ALA A 26 -18.10 10.39 0.61
C ALA A 26 -18.43 8.99 1.13
N LEU A 27 -19.30 8.89 2.12
CA LEU A 27 -19.74 7.61 2.69
C LEU A 27 -20.87 6.93 1.90
N THR A 28 -21.40 7.57 0.86
CA THR A 28 -22.55 7.08 0.10
C THR A 28 -22.11 6.34 -1.15
N HIS A 29 -22.15 5.02 -1.12
CA HIS A 29 -21.87 4.18 -2.28
C HIS A 29 -22.97 4.29 -3.34
N SER A 30 -22.63 4.09 -4.61
CA SER A 30 -23.55 4.21 -5.75
C SER A 30 -24.78 3.28 -5.63
N SER A 31 -24.63 2.09 -5.06
CA SER A 31 -25.75 1.18 -4.82
C SER A 31 -26.83 1.78 -3.89
N TYR A 32 -26.41 2.49 -2.84
CA TYR A 32 -27.33 3.18 -1.94
C TYR A 32 -28.00 4.38 -2.63
N ALA A 33 -27.21 5.18 -3.36
CA ALA A 33 -27.75 6.32 -4.10
C ALA A 33 -28.83 5.88 -5.12
N ASN A 34 -28.58 4.79 -5.85
CA ASN A 34 -29.53 4.19 -6.79
C ASN A 34 -30.80 3.67 -6.09
N GLU A 35 -30.66 3.02 -4.94
CA GLU A 35 -31.81 2.57 -4.16
C GLU A 35 -32.65 3.75 -3.65
N MET A 36 -32.01 4.82 -3.19
CA MET A 36 -32.71 6.04 -2.75
C MET A 36 -33.43 6.74 -3.90
N LYS A 37 -32.84 6.76 -5.09
CA LYS A 37 -33.44 7.31 -6.31
C LYS A 37 -34.77 6.61 -6.64
N THR A 38 -34.85 5.29 -6.50
CA THR A 38 -36.11 4.53 -6.72
C THR A 38 -37.19 4.94 -5.72
N LYS A 39 -36.81 5.34 -4.52
CA LYS A 39 -37.67 5.85 -3.46
C LYS A 39 -37.97 7.35 -3.57
N LYS A 40 -37.52 8.01 -4.65
CA LYS A 40 -37.61 9.47 -4.88
C LYS A 40 -36.93 10.30 -3.79
N ILE A 41 -35.87 9.76 -3.17
CA ILE A 41 -35.04 10.44 -2.19
C ILE A 41 -33.71 10.81 -2.87
N THR A 42 -33.28 12.08 -2.75
CA THR A 42 -32.00 12.53 -3.29
C THR A 42 -30.85 12.02 -2.41
N ALA A 43 -29.95 11.27 -3.00
CA ALA A 43 -28.66 10.88 -2.41
C ALA A 43 -27.58 11.01 -3.50
N VAL A 44 -26.44 11.57 -3.15
CA VAL A 44 -25.29 11.76 -4.04
C VAL A 44 -24.33 10.63 -3.78
N SER A 45 -23.89 9.93 -4.85
CA SER A 45 -22.87 8.88 -4.72
C SER A 45 -21.47 9.48 -4.54
N ASN A 46 -20.56 8.69 -4.00
CA ASN A 46 -19.16 9.06 -3.77
C ASN A 46 -18.31 9.11 -5.04
N GLU A 47 -18.76 8.61 -6.18
CA GLU A 47 -17.97 8.46 -7.43
C GLU A 47 -17.26 9.76 -7.88
N ARG A 48 -17.88 10.92 -7.72
CA ARG A 48 -17.24 12.19 -8.08
C ARG A 48 -16.18 12.62 -7.07
N LEU A 49 -16.38 12.29 -5.80
CA LEU A 49 -15.38 12.54 -4.76
C LEU A 49 -14.22 11.55 -4.87
N GLU A 50 -14.47 10.28 -5.19
CA GLU A 50 -13.47 9.28 -5.53
C GLU A 50 -12.53 9.78 -6.63
N PHE A 51 -13.08 10.21 -7.78
CA PHE A 51 -12.30 10.78 -8.89
C PHE A 51 -11.38 11.93 -8.45
N LEU A 52 -11.88 12.84 -7.61
CA LEU A 52 -11.06 13.93 -7.08
C LEU A 52 -10.06 13.44 -6.03
N GLY A 53 -10.44 12.46 -5.23
CA GLY A 53 -9.64 11.89 -4.15
C GLY A 53 -8.41 11.17 -4.66
N ASP A 54 -8.52 10.40 -5.74
CA ASP A 54 -7.36 9.79 -6.43
C ASP A 54 -6.32 10.86 -6.81
N ALA A 55 -6.74 11.96 -7.42
CA ALA A 55 -5.85 13.05 -7.79
C ALA A 55 -5.20 13.72 -6.56
N VAL A 56 -5.97 13.96 -5.50
CA VAL A 56 -5.47 14.54 -4.24
C VAL A 56 -4.49 13.61 -3.54
N LEU A 57 -4.78 12.31 -3.50
CA LEU A 57 -3.89 11.29 -2.95
C LEU A 57 -2.59 11.19 -3.75
N SER A 58 -2.71 11.19 -5.08
CA SER A 58 -1.56 11.12 -5.99
C SER A 58 -0.63 12.31 -5.81
N ILE A 59 -1.13 13.55 -5.70
CA ILE A 59 -0.27 14.73 -5.51
C ILE A 59 0.41 14.72 -4.15
N VAL A 60 -0.30 14.40 -3.06
CA VAL A 60 0.25 14.37 -1.71
C VAL A 60 1.33 13.29 -1.58
N THR A 61 1.08 12.10 -2.16
CA THR A 61 2.05 11.00 -2.14
C THR A 61 3.28 11.31 -2.99
N SER A 62 3.08 11.87 -4.19
CA SER A 62 4.17 12.22 -5.10
C SER A 62 5.09 13.29 -4.51
N GLU A 63 4.53 14.35 -3.96
CA GLU A 63 5.28 15.43 -3.31
C GLU A 63 6.11 14.88 -2.14
N TYR A 64 5.51 14.07 -1.27
CA TYR A 64 6.22 13.46 -0.15
C TYR A 64 7.39 12.57 -0.60
N LEU A 65 7.18 11.74 -1.64
CA LEU A 65 8.24 10.87 -2.18
C LEU A 65 9.36 11.69 -2.83
N PHE A 66 9.01 12.71 -3.61
CA PHE A 66 9.95 13.62 -4.26
C PHE A 66 10.86 14.32 -3.26
N ASP A 67 10.29 14.87 -2.19
CA ASP A 67 11.05 15.55 -1.16
C ASP A 67 11.91 14.60 -0.32
N ARG A 68 11.40 13.40 -0.06
CA ARG A 68 12.04 12.42 0.84
C ARG A 68 13.17 11.65 0.17
N TYR A 69 13.08 11.43 -1.13
CA TYR A 69 13.97 10.57 -1.92
C TYR A 69 14.56 11.32 -3.11
N ALA A 70 15.24 12.43 -2.84
CA ALA A 70 15.79 13.35 -3.86
C ALA A 70 16.76 12.69 -4.86
N GLU A 71 17.44 11.61 -4.44
CA GLU A 71 18.45 10.92 -5.26
C GLU A 71 17.88 9.77 -6.10
N LEU A 72 16.58 9.40 -5.89
CA LEU A 72 15.98 8.30 -6.64
C LEU A 72 15.55 8.75 -8.03
N PRO A 73 15.74 7.89 -9.07
CA PRO A 73 15.24 8.15 -10.40
C PRO A 73 13.69 8.13 -10.45
N GLU A 74 13.12 8.77 -11.46
CA GLU A 74 11.67 8.89 -11.66
C GLU A 74 10.96 7.52 -11.64
N GLY A 75 11.54 6.51 -12.28
CA GLY A 75 10.97 5.15 -12.34
C GLY A 75 10.74 4.56 -10.95
N ASP A 76 11.71 4.72 -10.03
CA ASP A 76 11.61 4.22 -8.66
C ASP A 76 10.54 4.97 -7.87
N LEU A 77 10.49 6.30 -8.00
CA LEU A 77 9.44 7.12 -7.37
C LEU A 77 8.04 6.72 -7.86
N THR A 78 7.91 6.42 -9.16
CA THR A 78 6.66 5.96 -9.75
C THR A 78 6.25 4.58 -9.22
N HIS A 79 7.18 3.63 -9.09
CA HIS A 79 6.93 2.32 -8.49
C HIS A 79 6.54 2.43 -7.01
N MET A 80 7.24 3.26 -6.24
CA MET A 80 6.92 3.50 -4.83
C MET A 80 5.53 4.10 -4.66
N ARG A 81 5.19 5.11 -5.46
CA ARG A 81 3.85 5.69 -5.45
C ARG A 81 2.80 4.64 -5.76
N ALA A 82 2.95 3.88 -6.85
CA ALA A 82 2.00 2.84 -7.23
C ALA A 82 1.76 1.82 -6.10
N ALA A 83 2.82 1.40 -5.40
CA ALA A 83 2.69 0.48 -4.26
C ALA A 83 1.91 1.07 -3.08
N LEU A 84 2.01 2.39 -2.86
CA LEU A 84 1.34 3.09 -1.76
C LEU A 84 -0.12 3.43 -2.05
N VAL A 85 -0.49 3.62 -3.34
CA VAL A 85 -1.84 4.01 -3.74
C VAL A 85 -2.60 2.89 -4.45
N GLN A 86 -2.06 1.66 -4.50
CA GLN A 86 -2.79 0.54 -5.09
C GLN A 86 -4.01 0.16 -4.23
N SER A 87 -5.02 -0.41 -4.88
CA SER A 87 -6.30 -0.80 -4.28
C SER A 87 -6.17 -1.57 -2.96
N GLN A 88 -5.26 -2.54 -2.88
CA GLN A 88 -5.03 -3.30 -1.65
C GLN A 88 -4.53 -2.41 -0.49
N ALA A 89 -3.66 -1.44 -0.77
CA ALA A 89 -3.14 -0.52 0.23
C ALA A 89 -4.25 0.40 0.74
N LEU A 90 -5.03 1.01 -0.16
CA LEU A 90 -6.12 1.93 0.19
C LEU A 90 -7.22 1.24 1.01
N ALA A 91 -7.61 0.03 0.62
CA ALA A 91 -8.54 -0.77 1.43
C ALA A 91 -7.97 -1.09 2.83
N GLY A 92 -6.65 -1.32 2.92
CA GLY A 92 -5.96 -1.46 4.20
C GLY A 92 -6.06 -0.20 5.07
N TYR A 93 -5.85 0.97 4.49
CA TYR A 93 -5.98 2.26 5.19
C TYR A 93 -7.43 2.52 5.63
N ALA A 94 -8.40 2.20 4.76
CA ALA A 94 -9.81 2.30 5.10
C ALA A 94 -10.19 1.41 6.30
N ARG A 95 -9.67 0.18 6.36
CA ARG A 95 -9.87 -0.74 7.50
C ARG A 95 -9.26 -0.21 8.78
N GLU A 96 -8.09 0.40 8.70
CA GLU A 96 -7.38 0.95 9.87
C GLU A 96 -8.20 2.03 10.59
N ILE A 97 -8.95 2.84 9.83
CA ILE A 97 -9.84 3.88 10.39
C ILE A 97 -11.28 3.39 10.63
N GLY A 98 -11.58 2.11 10.31
CA GLY A 98 -12.93 1.54 10.45
C GLY A 98 -13.96 2.10 9.47
N LEU A 99 -13.52 2.59 8.28
CA LEU A 99 -14.38 3.30 7.33
C LEU A 99 -15.59 2.48 6.89
N GLY A 100 -15.41 1.17 6.69
CA GLY A 100 -16.47 0.24 6.25
C GLY A 100 -17.73 0.30 7.11
N ASP A 101 -17.61 0.49 8.42
CA ASP A 101 -18.75 0.53 9.33
C ASP A 101 -19.66 1.76 9.11
N PHE A 102 -19.11 2.80 8.52
CA PHE A 102 -19.82 4.05 8.28
C PHE A 102 -20.42 4.19 6.89
N LEU A 103 -20.17 3.23 5.96
CA LEU A 103 -20.65 3.31 4.58
C LEU A 103 -22.17 3.10 4.47
N TYR A 104 -22.81 3.95 3.68
CA TYR A 104 -24.18 3.76 3.23
C TYR A 104 -24.17 2.89 1.97
N LEU A 105 -24.61 1.66 2.10
CA LEU A 105 -24.68 0.66 1.04
C LEU A 105 -26.14 0.31 0.74
N GLY A 106 -26.46 0.04 -0.51
CA GLY A 106 -27.75 -0.54 -0.88
C GLY A 106 -27.89 -1.96 -0.31
N HIS A 107 -29.12 -2.43 -0.16
CA HIS A 107 -29.43 -3.69 0.51
C HIS A 107 -28.67 -4.90 -0.08
N GLY A 108 -28.43 -4.90 -1.40
CA GLY A 108 -27.65 -5.96 -2.06
C GLY A 108 -26.17 -5.96 -1.70
N GLU A 109 -25.61 -4.81 -1.29
CA GLU A 109 -24.20 -4.63 -0.99
C GLU A 109 -23.87 -4.59 0.52
N GLU A 110 -24.85 -4.66 1.40
CA GLU A 110 -24.62 -4.55 2.85
C GLU A 110 -23.61 -5.57 3.40
N LYS A 111 -23.54 -6.77 2.80
CA LYS A 111 -22.60 -7.83 3.20
C LYS A 111 -21.18 -7.59 2.68
N ASN A 112 -21.02 -6.73 1.68
CA ASN A 112 -19.77 -6.45 0.97
C ASN A 112 -19.04 -5.21 1.50
N ARG A 113 -19.42 -4.72 2.69
CA ARG A 113 -18.88 -3.48 3.27
C ARG A 113 -17.36 -3.51 3.54
N ASP A 114 -16.75 -4.69 3.60
CA ASP A 114 -15.30 -4.90 3.70
C ASP A 114 -14.65 -5.27 2.35
N GLN A 115 -15.42 -5.21 1.25
CA GLN A 115 -14.88 -5.48 -0.09
C GLN A 115 -13.84 -4.41 -0.47
N GLN A 116 -12.75 -4.88 -1.07
CA GLN A 116 -11.58 -4.05 -1.38
C GLN A 116 -11.94 -2.82 -2.22
N SER A 117 -12.66 -2.98 -3.32
CA SER A 117 -13.05 -1.87 -4.20
C SER A 117 -13.95 -0.84 -3.48
N ILE A 118 -14.92 -1.30 -2.68
CA ILE A 118 -15.82 -0.41 -1.92
C ILE A 118 -15.05 0.44 -0.90
N LEU A 119 -14.07 -0.17 -0.25
CA LEU A 119 -13.23 0.52 0.74
C LEU A 119 -12.24 1.50 0.10
N GLU A 120 -11.65 1.12 -1.04
CA GLU A 120 -10.78 1.97 -1.85
C GLU A 120 -11.52 3.24 -2.27
N ASP A 121 -12.63 3.08 -3.03
CA ASP A 121 -13.44 4.19 -3.55
C ASP A 121 -13.88 5.14 -2.43
N ALA A 122 -14.33 4.56 -1.30
CA ALA A 122 -14.75 5.35 -0.14
C ALA A 122 -13.60 6.08 0.55
N PHE A 123 -12.40 5.50 0.57
CA PHE A 123 -11.23 6.14 1.15
C PHE A 123 -10.77 7.33 0.32
N GLU A 124 -10.71 7.18 -1.00
CA GLU A 124 -10.41 8.29 -1.90
C GLU A 124 -11.48 9.39 -1.79
N ALA A 125 -12.75 9.02 -1.81
CA ALA A 125 -13.84 9.97 -1.62
C ALA A 125 -13.76 10.73 -0.28
N LEU A 126 -13.31 10.07 0.80
CA LEU A 126 -13.08 10.70 2.09
C LEU A 126 -11.95 11.75 2.02
N LEU A 127 -10.86 11.45 1.32
CA LEU A 127 -9.76 12.41 1.12
C LEU A 127 -10.23 13.66 0.36
N ALA A 128 -11.02 13.46 -0.71
CA ALA A 128 -11.62 14.57 -1.45
C ALA A 128 -12.59 15.40 -0.57
N ALA A 129 -13.38 14.73 0.25
CA ALA A 129 -14.30 15.40 1.16
C ALA A 129 -13.56 16.30 2.16
N ILE A 130 -12.46 15.82 2.76
CA ILE A 130 -11.59 16.61 3.64
C ILE A 130 -10.96 17.78 2.88
N TYR A 131 -10.44 17.52 1.67
CA TYR A 131 -9.83 18.51 0.81
C TYR A 131 -10.78 19.69 0.55
N LEU A 132 -12.03 19.42 0.16
CA LEU A 132 -13.03 20.43 -0.16
C LEU A 132 -13.54 21.16 1.09
N ASP A 133 -13.77 20.44 2.18
CA ASP A 133 -14.30 21.04 3.42
C ASP A 133 -13.28 21.95 4.14
N ALA A 134 -12.00 21.65 3.95
CA ALA A 134 -10.91 22.37 4.63
C ALA A 134 -10.37 23.57 3.84
N GLU A 135 -10.91 23.93 2.67
CA GLU A 135 -10.41 25.07 1.91
C GLU A 135 -10.23 26.34 2.77
N PRO A 136 -9.11 27.08 2.56
CA PRO A 136 -8.05 26.92 1.55
C PRO A 136 -6.92 25.93 1.94
N CYS A 137 -6.97 25.30 3.10
CA CYS A 137 -5.93 24.41 3.64
C CYS A 137 -6.20 22.92 3.33
N GLY A 138 -6.89 22.61 2.23
CA GLY A 138 -7.34 21.25 1.92
C GLY A 138 -6.21 20.23 1.83
N LEU A 139 -5.13 20.52 1.09
CA LEU A 139 -3.98 19.62 0.96
C LEU A 139 -3.27 19.37 2.30
N GLU A 140 -3.11 20.40 3.12
CA GLU A 140 -2.48 20.26 4.44
C GLU A 140 -3.28 19.31 5.34
N LYS A 141 -4.61 19.39 5.32
CA LYS A 141 -5.46 18.51 6.13
C LYS A 141 -5.43 17.06 5.62
N VAL A 142 -5.38 16.85 4.31
CA VAL A 142 -5.17 15.51 3.75
C VAL A 142 -3.79 14.98 4.12
N ARG A 143 -2.72 15.79 4.06
CA ARG A 143 -1.38 15.39 4.52
C ARG A 143 -1.36 14.97 5.98
N GLU A 144 -2.03 15.70 6.86
CA GLU A 144 -2.12 15.35 8.30
C GLU A 144 -2.68 13.93 8.51
N LEU A 145 -3.65 13.50 7.69
CA LEU A 145 -4.23 12.17 7.75
C LEU A 145 -3.34 11.11 7.10
N ILE A 146 -2.91 11.34 5.85
CA ILE A 146 -2.34 10.26 5.03
C ILE A 146 -0.84 10.03 5.28
N LEU A 147 -0.04 11.08 5.56
CA LEU A 147 1.40 10.92 5.72
C LEU A 147 1.82 10.01 6.88
N PRO A 148 1.17 10.00 8.05
CA PRO A 148 1.48 9.02 9.09
C PRO A 148 1.31 7.58 8.61
N ILE A 149 0.30 7.31 7.78
CA ILE A 149 0.00 5.99 7.21
C ILE A 149 1.09 5.62 6.19
N ILE A 150 1.38 6.52 5.24
CA ILE A 150 2.43 6.33 4.22
C ILE A 150 3.79 6.06 4.89
N LYS A 151 4.18 6.85 5.88
CA LYS A 151 5.45 6.67 6.61
C LYS A 151 5.55 5.30 7.27
N ARG A 152 4.47 4.81 7.88
CA ARG A 152 4.44 3.46 8.47
C ARG A 152 4.57 2.36 7.42
N GLN A 153 3.92 2.53 6.26
CA GLN A 153 4.02 1.56 5.16
C GLN A 153 5.43 1.53 4.56
N LEU A 154 6.03 2.70 4.33
CA LEU A 154 7.42 2.76 3.85
C LEU A 154 8.39 2.14 4.85
N ALA A 155 8.24 2.42 6.15
CA ALA A 155 9.09 1.80 7.17
C ALA A 155 8.96 0.27 7.21
N LYS A 156 7.75 -0.29 6.98
CA LYS A 156 7.57 -1.74 6.82
C LYS A 156 8.25 -2.26 5.57
N ASN A 157 8.06 -1.57 4.44
CA ASN A 157 8.68 -1.93 3.17
C ASN A 157 10.21 -1.82 3.25
N ASP A 158 10.78 -0.80 3.90
CA ASP A 158 12.22 -0.67 4.11
C ASP A 158 12.80 -1.83 4.92
N VAL A 159 12.08 -2.32 5.92
CA VAL A 159 12.46 -3.52 6.67
C VAL A 159 12.37 -4.77 5.79
N GLU A 160 11.30 -4.91 5.00
CA GLU A 160 11.13 -6.02 4.07
C GLU A 160 12.13 -5.94 2.89
N MET A 161 12.43 -4.74 2.37
CA MET A 161 13.43 -4.52 1.31
C MET A 161 14.84 -4.83 1.81
N ARG A 162 15.24 -4.40 3.00
CA ARG A 162 16.53 -4.80 3.61
C ARG A 162 16.66 -6.31 3.76
N HIS A 163 15.54 -7.04 3.83
CA HIS A 163 15.52 -8.50 3.81
C HIS A 163 15.35 -9.11 2.42
N SER A 164 14.95 -8.33 1.41
CA SER A 164 14.52 -8.84 0.10
C SER A 164 15.45 -8.51 -1.07
N ASP A 165 16.46 -7.68 -0.92
CA ASP A 165 17.22 -7.14 -2.07
C ASP A 165 18.68 -7.59 -2.15
N ALA A 166 19.07 -8.54 -1.31
CA ALA A 166 20.43 -9.10 -1.35
C ALA A 166 20.81 -9.67 -2.74
N LYS A 167 19.84 -10.16 -3.51
CA LYS A 167 20.07 -10.64 -4.88
C LYS A 167 20.46 -9.52 -5.83
N THR A 168 19.76 -8.39 -5.77
CA THR A 168 20.03 -7.20 -6.60
C THR A 168 21.37 -6.58 -6.21
N GLU A 169 21.62 -6.46 -4.91
CA GLU A 169 22.89 -5.93 -4.39
C GLU A 169 24.07 -6.81 -4.79
N LEU A 170 23.94 -8.13 -4.66
CA LEU A 170 24.97 -9.10 -5.11
C LEU A 170 25.19 -9.00 -6.61
N GLN A 171 24.13 -8.86 -7.40
CA GLN A 171 24.24 -8.71 -8.85
C GLN A 171 24.97 -7.42 -9.24
N GLN A 172 24.63 -6.30 -8.61
CA GLN A 172 25.32 -5.03 -8.85
C GLN A 172 26.81 -5.11 -8.48
N LEU A 173 27.12 -5.67 -7.30
CA LEU A 173 28.48 -5.85 -6.84
C LEU A 173 29.33 -6.69 -7.82
N THR A 174 28.81 -7.84 -8.25
CA THR A 174 29.53 -8.78 -9.12
C THR A 174 29.61 -8.29 -10.56
N GLN A 175 28.63 -7.49 -11.02
CA GLN A 175 28.62 -6.93 -12.36
C GLN A 175 29.67 -5.80 -12.50
N VAL A 176 29.89 -5.04 -11.42
CA VAL A 176 30.92 -3.97 -11.39
C VAL A 176 32.33 -4.55 -11.26
N SER A 177 32.53 -5.59 -10.44
CA SER A 177 33.86 -6.16 -10.18
C SER A 177 34.33 -7.13 -11.27
N ASP A 178 33.49 -8.04 -11.76
CA ASP A 178 33.89 -9.15 -12.61
C ASP A 178 33.10 -9.27 -13.92
N GLY A 179 32.09 -8.44 -14.14
CA GLY A 179 31.17 -8.54 -15.28
C GLY A 179 30.32 -9.81 -15.28
N ALA A 180 30.29 -10.54 -14.17
CA ALA A 180 29.62 -11.82 -14.04
C ALA A 180 28.26 -11.69 -13.32
N THR A 181 27.26 -12.47 -13.76
CA THR A 181 25.93 -12.50 -13.15
C THR A 181 25.83 -13.71 -12.22
N PRO A 182 25.38 -13.53 -10.96
CA PRO A 182 25.15 -14.63 -10.04
C PRO A 182 24.05 -15.56 -10.54
N THR A 183 24.24 -16.87 -10.38
CA THR A 183 23.25 -17.89 -10.73
C THR A 183 22.82 -18.64 -9.47
N TYR A 184 21.51 -18.94 -9.37
CA TYR A 184 20.91 -19.59 -8.20
C TYR A 184 20.45 -21.00 -8.58
N LYS A 185 20.78 -21.98 -7.74
CA LYS A 185 20.40 -23.37 -7.96
C LYS A 185 19.80 -23.97 -6.69
N VAL A 186 18.58 -24.49 -6.79
CA VAL A 186 17.98 -25.27 -5.71
C VAL A 186 18.73 -26.59 -5.60
N ILE A 187 19.30 -26.85 -4.44
CA ILE A 187 20.10 -28.09 -4.17
C ILE A 187 19.28 -29.08 -3.33
N SER A 188 18.28 -28.64 -2.57
CA SER A 188 17.46 -29.51 -1.74
C SER A 188 16.05 -28.91 -1.54
N GLU A 189 15.04 -29.79 -1.54
CA GLU A 189 13.69 -29.50 -1.09
C GLU A 189 13.32 -30.55 -0.03
N SER A 190 12.91 -30.12 1.17
CA SER A 190 12.59 -30.99 2.29
C SER A 190 11.35 -30.52 3.06
N GLY A 191 10.70 -31.43 3.77
CA GLY A 191 9.50 -31.15 4.56
C GLY A 191 8.19 -31.48 3.84
N PRO A 192 7.05 -31.55 4.58
CA PRO A 192 5.74 -31.81 4.02
C PRO A 192 5.25 -30.63 3.17
N ASP A 193 4.28 -30.86 2.26
CA ASP A 193 3.80 -29.85 1.29
C ASP A 193 3.36 -28.51 1.89
N HIS A 194 2.85 -28.53 3.12
CA HIS A 194 2.43 -27.34 3.85
C HIS A 194 3.53 -26.65 4.66
N ALA A 195 4.75 -27.22 4.69
CA ALA A 195 5.90 -26.70 5.43
C ALA A 195 7.22 -27.05 4.72
N LYS A 196 7.27 -26.88 3.39
CA LYS A 196 8.47 -27.10 2.59
C LYS A 196 9.57 -26.13 2.97
N THR A 197 10.79 -26.65 3.03
CA THR A 197 12.03 -25.88 3.15
C THR A 197 12.86 -26.09 1.91
N PHE A 198 13.30 -25.01 1.30
CA PHE A 198 14.17 -24.99 0.13
C PHE A 198 15.58 -24.64 0.56
N GLU A 199 16.57 -25.28 -0.04
CA GLU A 199 17.97 -24.96 0.11
C GLU A 199 18.54 -24.59 -1.26
N VAL A 200 19.20 -23.43 -1.35
CA VAL A 200 19.70 -22.83 -2.58
C VAL A 200 21.18 -22.50 -2.40
N GLU A 201 21.98 -22.77 -3.44
CA GLU A 201 23.32 -22.23 -3.57
C GLU A 201 23.34 -21.10 -4.60
N VAL A 202 24.12 -20.03 -4.33
CA VAL A 202 24.45 -18.99 -5.31
C VAL A 202 25.85 -19.19 -5.80
N ARG A 203 26.01 -19.07 -7.12
CA ARG A 203 27.28 -19.27 -7.82
C ARG A 203 27.66 -18.03 -8.62
N LEU A 204 28.92 -17.70 -8.58
CA LEU A 204 29.55 -16.75 -9.50
C LEU A 204 30.51 -17.54 -10.40
N ASN A 205 30.24 -17.57 -11.69
CA ASN A 205 30.92 -18.49 -12.62
C ASN A 205 30.79 -19.95 -12.15
N SER A 206 31.90 -20.63 -11.86
CA SER A 206 31.93 -22.01 -11.37
C SER A 206 31.96 -22.15 -9.85
N ASN A 207 32.15 -21.04 -9.12
CA ASN A 207 32.37 -21.04 -7.68
C ASN A 207 31.08 -20.86 -6.93
N VAL A 208 30.81 -21.64 -5.89
CA VAL A 208 29.75 -21.42 -4.94
C VAL A 208 30.23 -20.31 -3.99
N ILE A 209 29.42 -19.23 -3.89
CA ILE A 209 29.75 -18.05 -3.09
C ILE A 209 28.78 -17.85 -1.91
N GLY A 210 27.72 -18.67 -1.81
CA GLY A 210 26.82 -18.64 -0.67
C GLY A 210 25.74 -19.71 -0.74
N HIS A 211 25.14 -20.01 0.41
CA HIS A 211 24.03 -20.95 0.61
C HIS A 211 22.90 -20.26 1.34
N GLY A 212 21.64 -20.67 1.08
CA GLY A 212 20.48 -20.11 1.78
C GLY A 212 19.39 -21.14 1.94
N LYS A 213 18.70 -21.09 3.08
CA LYS A 213 17.50 -21.87 3.36
C LYS A 213 16.32 -20.96 3.55
N GLY A 214 15.12 -21.39 3.12
CA GLY A 214 13.89 -20.62 3.27
C GLY A 214 12.65 -21.46 3.06
N LYS A 215 11.51 -20.93 3.47
CA LYS A 215 10.17 -21.55 3.29
C LYS A 215 9.65 -21.42 1.85
N SER A 216 10.32 -20.61 1.03
CA SER A 216 10.08 -20.48 -0.41
C SER A 216 11.41 -20.44 -1.16
N LYS A 217 11.40 -20.76 -2.46
CA LYS A 217 12.60 -20.64 -3.32
C LYS A 217 13.17 -19.22 -3.27
N ARG A 218 12.28 -18.20 -3.34
CA ARG A 218 12.68 -16.80 -3.29
C ARG A 218 13.38 -16.44 -1.98
N GLU A 219 12.87 -16.90 -0.84
CA GLU A 219 13.49 -16.67 0.47
C GLU A 219 14.85 -17.34 0.59
N ALA A 220 14.97 -18.58 0.12
CA ALA A 220 16.22 -19.31 0.10
C ALA A 220 17.27 -18.65 -0.81
N GLU A 221 16.88 -18.15 -1.99
CA GLU A 221 17.74 -17.38 -2.88
C GLU A 221 18.24 -16.08 -2.25
N GLN A 222 17.36 -15.35 -1.56
CA GLN A 222 17.74 -14.12 -0.86
C GLN A 222 18.72 -14.39 0.28
N ASN A 223 18.52 -15.47 1.04
CA ASN A 223 19.43 -15.85 2.11
C ASN A 223 20.78 -16.32 1.56
N ALA A 224 20.82 -17.01 0.41
CA ALA A 224 22.06 -17.37 -0.27
C ALA A 224 22.82 -16.10 -0.73
N ALA A 225 22.11 -15.11 -1.26
CA ALA A 225 22.72 -13.83 -1.66
C ALA A 225 23.28 -13.05 -0.47
N LYS A 226 22.60 -13.05 0.69
CA LYS A 226 23.11 -12.42 1.91
C LYS A 226 24.42 -13.05 2.38
N GLU A 227 24.50 -14.38 2.40
CA GLU A 227 25.74 -15.07 2.76
C GLU A 227 26.89 -14.69 1.81
N ALA A 228 26.60 -14.59 0.51
CA ALA A 228 27.58 -14.15 -0.47
C ALA A 228 28.05 -12.70 -0.22
N LEU A 229 27.12 -11.79 0.11
CA LEU A 229 27.47 -10.40 0.44
C LEU A 229 28.33 -10.30 1.70
N ILE A 230 28.08 -11.12 2.72
CA ILE A 230 28.95 -11.23 3.90
C ILE A 230 30.36 -11.69 3.50
N LEU A 231 30.45 -12.70 2.61
CA LEU A 231 31.73 -13.19 2.10
C LEU A 231 32.51 -12.08 1.37
N PHE A 232 31.81 -11.18 0.67
CA PHE A 232 32.43 -10.03 0.00
C PHE A 232 32.66 -8.82 0.94
N GLY A 233 32.29 -8.92 2.22
CA GLY A 233 32.50 -7.86 3.22
C GLY A 233 31.58 -6.64 3.08
N THR A 234 30.45 -6.77 2.39
CA THR A 234 29.46 -5.70 2.19
C THR A 234 28.32 -5.74 3.21
N LEU A 235 28.15 -6.85 3.93
CA LEU A 235 27.24 -7.00 5.05
C LEU A 235 28.01 -7.52 6.29
N GLU A 236 27.63 -7.03 7.49
CA GLU A 236 28.11 -7.54 8.80
C GLU A 236 27.17 -8.63 9.36
#